data_79ff2bff54e9d37c604056a7aa12ae70
#
_entry.id   79ff2bff54e9d37c604056a7aa12ae70
#
_cell.length_a   1.000
_cell.length_b   1.000
_cell.length_c   1.000
_cell.angle_alpha   90.00
_cell.angle_beta   90.00
_cell.angle_gamma   90.00
#
_symmetry.space_group_name_H-M   'P 1'
#
loop_
_entity.id
_entity.type
_entity.pdbx_description
1 polymer ?
#
loop_
_entity_poly.entity_id
_entity_poly.type
_entity_poly.pdbx_seq_one_letter_code
_entity_poly.pdbx_strand_id
1 'polypeptide(L)'
;KWNQNKSANDPVFRLKHSINSNININLKKYLQTKTDLSMNYLGITMSEYVQYMEKQFDENMNWDNYGSYWEIDHIKPIDSFDLTDEKQIYECFNYLNTRPLYWKHNKEKSNKIL
;
A
#
# COMPACT_ATOMS: atom_id res chain seq x y z
N LYS A 1 23.82 13.22 0.43
CA LYS A 1 23.50 13.59 1.78
C LYS A 1 22.02 13.32 2.09
N TRP A 2 21.79 12.78 3.27
CA TRP A 2 20.43 12.56 3.72
C TRP A 2 19.68 13.90 3.74
N ASN A 3 18.54 13.93 3.14
CA ASN A 3 17.72 15.11 3.11
C ASN A 3 16.68 15.05 4.23
N GLN A 4 16.93 15.81 5.30
CA GLN A 4 16.02 15.84 6.42
C GLN A 4 14.68 16.47 6.04
N ASN A 5 14.63 17.13 4.91
CA ASN A 5 13.40 17.73 4.41
C ASN A 5 12.74 16.80 3.40
N LYS A 6 12.41 15.60 3.83
CA LYS A 6 11.68 14.71 2.97
C LYS A 6 10.41 15.39 2.53
N SER A 7 10.34 15.67 1.26
CA SER A 7 9.19 16.35 0.69
C SER A 7 8.14 15.35 0.24
N ALA A 8 6.97 15.87 -0.05
CA ALA A 8 5.91 15.06 -0.65
C ALA A 8 6.32 14.49 -2.01
N ASN A 9 7.43 14.98 -2.58
CA ASN A 9 7.94 14.48 -3.85
C ASN A 9 8.85 13.27 -3.71
N ASP A 10 9.29 12.96 -2.47
CA ASP A 10 10.09 11.75 -2.24
C ASP A 10 9.18 10.54 -2.40
N PRO A 11 9.46 9.65 -3.37
CA PRO A 11 8.59 8.48 -3.60
C PRO A 11 8.42 7.59 -2.38
N VAL A 12 9.48 7.39 -1.61
CA VAL A 12 9.42 6.54 -0.41
C VAL A 12 8.57 7.19 0.66
N PHE A 13 8.70 8.50 0.81
CA PHE A 13 7.86 9.25 1.75
C PHE A 13 6.38 9.14 1.35
N ARG A 14 6.08 9.34 0.07
CA ARG A 14 4.71 9.22 -0.43
C ARG A 14 4.16 7.81 -0.25
N LEU A 15 5.00 6.81 -0.48
CA LEU A 15 4.62 5.41 -0.31
C LEU A 15 4.22 5.12 1.14
N LYS A 16 5.07 5.54 2.08
CA LYS A 16 4.80 5.35 3.50
C LYS A 16 3.54 6.09 3.92
N HIS A 17 3.39 7.32 3.44
CA HIS A 17 2.22 8.13 3.74
C HIS A 17 0.94 7.48 3.19
N SER A 18 0.99 6.97 1.99
CA SER A 18 -0.15 6.30 1.36
C SER A 18 -0.56 5.05 2.14
N ILE A 19 0.40 4.26 2.57
CA ILE A 19 0.13 3.06 3.36
C ILE A 19 -0.55 3.43 4.67
N ASN A 20 0.03 4.37 5.39
CA ASN A 20 -0.50 4.80 6.68
C ASN A 20 -1.90 5.39 6.54
N SER A 21 -2.08 6.23 5.55
CA SER A 21 -3.36 6.90 5.30
C SER A 21 -4.44 5.89 4.93
N ASN A 22 -4.10 4.95 4.08
CA ASN A 22 -5.04 3.93 3.63
C ASN A 22 -5.52 3.06 4.79
N ILE A 23 -4.61 2.66 5.67
CA ILE A 23 -4.96 1.87 6.86
C ILE A 23 -5.90 2.68 7.76
N ASN A 24 -5.53 3.92 8.06
CA ASN A 24 -6.34 4.75 8.95
C ASN A 24 -7.73 5.02 8.40
N ILE A 25 -7.83 5.35 7.11
CA ILE A 25 -9.12 5.65 6.49
C ILE A 25 -10.03 4.43 6.52
N ASN A 26 -9.49 3.26 6.19
CA ASN A 26 -10.32 2.06 6.13
C ASN A 26 -10.74 1.57 7.51
N LEU A 27 -9.86 1.65 8.50
CA LEU A 27 -10.23 1.26 9.86
C LEU A 27 -11.29 2.19 10.43
N LYS A 28 -11.16 3.49 10.19
CA LYS A 28 -12.15 4.47 10.65
C LYS A 28 -13.52 4.21 10.05
N LYS A 29 -13.55 3.80 8.79
CA LYS A 29 -14.79 3.49 8.09
C LYS A 29 -15.58 2.40 8.80
N TYR A 30 -14.90 1.46 9.45
CA TYR A 30 -15.54 0.38 10.19
C TYR A 30 -15.54 0.62 11.68
N LEU A 31 -15.38 1.87 12.11
CA LEU A 31 -15.38 2.27 13.52
C LEU A 31 -14.32 1.52 14.34
N GLN A 32 -13.21 1.16 13.69
CA GLN A 32 -12.10 0.49 14.33
C GLN A 32 -11.02 1.49 14.69
N THR A 33 -10.36 1.26 15.81
CA THR A 33 -9.22 2.05 16.23
C THR A 33 -7.95 1.34 15.78
N LYS A 34 -7.04 2.09 15.15
CA LYS A 34 -5.75 1.54 14.79
C LYS A 34 -4.98 1.28 16.09
N THR A 35 -4.66 0.01 16.34
CA THR A 35 -4.02 -0.41 17.59
C THR A 35 -2.55 -0.72 17.45
N ASP A 36 -1.99 -0.57 16.24
CA ASP A 36 -0.60 -0.91 15.97
C ASP A 36 -0.02 0.09 14.99
N LEU A 37 1.30 0.06 14.84
CA LEU A 37 1.97 0.89 13.84
C LEU A 37 1.68 0.35 12.45
N SER A 38 1.57 1.27 11.48
CA SER A 38 1.29 0.86 10.09
C SER A 38 2.30 -0.15 9.57
N MET A 39 3.58 0.00 9.96
CA MET A 39 4.62 -0.91 9.51
C MET A 39 4.41 -2.32 10.04
N ASN A 40 3.77 -2.48 11.20
CA ASN A 40 3.47 -3.81 11.74
C ASN A 40 2.36 -4.48 10.96
N TYR A 41 1.38 -3.72 10.50
CA TYR A 41 0.36 -4.28 9.59
C TYR A 41 0.99 -4.68 8.26
N LEU A 42 1.91 -3.86 7.76
CA LEU A 42 2.62 -4.17 6.52
C LEU A 42 3.50 -5.42 6.65
N GLY A 43 4.15 -5.58 7.80
CA GLY A 43 4.89 -6.79 8.12
C GLY A 43 6.36 -6.81 7.75
N ILE A 44 6.86 -5.75 7.11
CA ILE A 44 8.28 -5.60 6.77
C ILE A 44 8.65 -4.12 6.86
N THR A 45 9.96 -3.85 6.83
CA THR A 45 10.43 -2.48 6.86
C THR A 45 10.17 -1.78 5.53
N MET A 46 10.21 -0.45 5.51
CA MET A 46 10.04 0.29 4.27
C MET A 46 11.15 -0.04 3.27
N SER A 47 12.37 -0.21 3.75
CA SER A 47 13.48 -0.58 2.87
C SER A 47 13.22 -1.92 2.17
N GLU A 48 12.73 -2.89 2.93
CA GLU A 48 12.38 -4.20 2.37
C GLU A 48 11.18 -4.09 1.44
N TYR A 49 10.22 -3.25 1.77
CA TYR A 49 9.03 -3.09 0.94
C TYR A 49 9.37 -2.46 -0.40
N VAL A 50 10.27 -1.47 -0.39
CA VAL A 50 10.74 -0.86 -1.63
C VAL A 50 11.35 -1.94 -2.55
N GLN A 51 12.18 -2.82 -1.99
CA GLN A 51 12.77 -3.89 -2.77
C GLN A 51 11.72 -4.89 -3.25
N TYR A 52 10.76 -5.20 -2.40
CA TYR A 52 9.66 -6.10 -2.76
C TYR A 52 8.87 -5.57 -3.96
N MET A 53 8.58 -4.29 -3.94
CA MET A 53 7.85 -3.66 -5.04
C MET A 53 8.69 -3.61 -6.31
N GLU A 54 9.97 -3.24 -6.19
CA GLU A 54 10.86 -3.13 -7.35
C GLU A 54 11.02 -4.44 -8.08
N LYS A 55 11.02 -5.56 -7.37
CA LYS A 55 11.12 -6.88 -7.99
C LYS A 55 9.94 -7.18 -8.89
N GLN A 56 8.83 -6.49 -8.70
CA GLN A 56 7.61 -6.70 -9.47
C GLN A 56 7.40 -5.64 -10.55
N PHE A 57 8.26 -4.64 -10.62
CA PHE A 57 8.12 -3.58 -11.61
C PHE A 57 8.22 -4.15 -13.03
N ASP A 58 7.32 -3.71 -13.89
CA ASP A 58 7.45 -3.98 -15.30
C ASP A 58 8.44 -2.97 -15.90
N GLU A 59 8.67 -3.06 -17.22
CA GLU A 59 9.67 -2.23 -17.89
C GLU A 59 9.36 -0.74 -17.84
N ASN A 60 8.13 -0.37 -17.52
CA ASN A 60 7.69 1.03 -17.53
C ASN A 60 7.54 1.62 -16.14
N MET A 61 7.61 0.80 -15.11
CA MET A 61 7.44 1.26 -13.73
C MET A 61 8.74 1.74 -13.12
N ASN A 62 8.68 2.86 -12.42
CA ASN A 62 9.80 3.36 -11.63
C ASN A 62 9.23 4.23 -10.51
N TRP A 63 10.10 4.72 -9.63
CA TRP A 63 9.60 5.51 -8.50
C TRP A 63 9.18 6.91 -8.90
N ASP A 64 9.63 7.41 -10.04
CA ASP A 64 9.22 8.74 -10.51
C ASP A 64 7.78 8.75 -11.00
N ASN A 65 7.27 7.61 -11.45
CA ASN A 65 5.90 7.53 -11.95
C ASN A 65 4.94 6.81 -11.00
N TYR A 66 5.34 6.64 -9.74
CA TYR A 66 4.43 6.16 -8.71
C TYR A 66 3.30 7.19 -8.50
N GLY A 67 2.07 6.73 -8.56
CA GLY A 67 0.90 7.59 -8.42
C GLY A 67 0.34 8.09 -9.74
N SER A 68 1.12 8.05 -10.82
CA SER A 68 0.66 8.46 -12.15
C SER A 68 0.53 7.27 -13.08
N TYR A 69 1.58 6.46 -13.18
CA TYR A 69 1.56 5.30 -14.06
C TYR A 69 1.14 4.03 -13.31
N TRP A 70 1.57 3.87 -12.08
CA TRP A 70 1.24 2.69 -11.27
C TRP A 70 0.91 3.11 -9.84
N GLU A 71 0.18 2.23 -9.17
CA GLU A 71 -0.23 2.43 -7.79
C GLU A 71 -0.12 1.11 -7.04
N ILE A 72 -0.20 1.17 -5.73
CA ILE A 72 -0.27 -0.02 -4.90
C ILE A 72 -1.66 -0.63 -5.09
N ASP A 73 -1.71 -1.89 -5.44
CA ASP A 73 -2.96 -2.64 -5.56
C ASP A 73 -3.01 -3.69 -4.46
N HIS A 74 -4.18 -3.82 -3.85
CA HIS A 74 -4.44 -4.93 -2.92
C HIS A 74 -4.95 -6.09 -3.74
N ILE A 75 -4.17 -7.17 -3.80
CA ILE A 75 -4.46 -8.33 -4.64
C ILE A 75 -5.86 -8.85 -4.31
N LYS A 76 -6.12 -9.09 -3.02
CA LYS A 76 -7.46 -9.35 -2.54
C LYS A 76 -8.02 -8.01 -2.08
N PRO A 77 -9.11 -7.52 -2.66
CA PRO A 77 -9.60 -6.17 -2.38
C PRO A 77 -9.91 -5.94 -0.91
N ILE A 78 -9.68 -4.73 -0.46
CA ILE A 78 -9.93 -4.35 0.94
C ILE A 78 -11.38 -4.67 1.33
N ASP A 79 -12.33 -4.41 0.44
CA ASP A 79 -13.74 -4.65 0.70
C ASP A 79 -14.08 -6.11 0.93
N SER A 80 -13.22 -7.04 0.56
CA SER A 80 -13.47 -8.46 0.74
C SER A 80 -12.99 -8.98 2.10
N PHE A 81 -12.39 -8.12 2.92
CA PHE A 81 -11.97 -8.47 4.28
C PHE A 81 -12.96 -7.94 5.30
N ASP A 82 -13.10 -8.66 6.40
CA ASP A 82 -13.86 -8.18 7.55
C ASP A 82 -12.89 -7.41 8.46
N LEU A 83 -12.92 -6.10 8.35
CA LEU A 83 -12.00 -5.25 9.11
C LEU A 83 -12.44 -5.04 10.57
N THR A 84 -13.49 -5.72 11.00
CA THR A 84 -13.81 -5.80 12.44
C THR A 84 -13.05 -6.95 13.10
N ASP A 85 -12.47 -7.83 12.31
CA ASP A 85 -11.65 -8.95 12.78
C ASP A 85 -10.18 -8.56 12.67
N GLU A 86 -9.50 -8.46 13.82
CA GLU A 86 -8.12 -8.01 13.87
C GLU A 86 -7.19 -8.84 12.98
N LYS A 87 -7.39 -10.15 12.96
CA LYS A 87 -6.58 -11.02 12.12
C LYS A 87 -6.70 -10.64 10.65
N GLN A 88 -7.90 -10.32 10.20
CA GLN A 88 -8.12 -9.95 8.82
C GLN A 88 -7.57 -8.58 8.49
N ILE A 89 -7.48 -7.67 9.47
CA ILE A 89 -6.83 -6.38 9.27
C ILE A 89 -5.36 -6.60 8.89
N TYR A 90 -4.66 -7.46 9.63
CA TYR A 90 -3.26 -7.76 9.32
C TYR A 90 -3.12 -8.44 7.96
N GLU A 91 -4.02 -9.35 7.63
CA GLU A 91 -3.99 -10.02 6.32
C GLU A 91 -4.22 -9.04 5.19
N CYS A 92 -5.16 -8.14 5.36
CA CYS A 92 -5.52 -7.16 4.33
C CYS A 92 -4.34 -6.23 3.99
N PHE A 93 -3.66 -5.72 5.01
CA PHE A 93 -2.62 -4.72 4.83
C PHE A 93 -1.21 -5.28 4.83
N ASN A 94 -1.06 -6.60 4.89
CA ASN A 94 0.24 -7.25 4.79
C ASN A 94 0.82 -7.03 3.40
N TYR A 95 2.15 -6.91 3.34
CA TYR A 95 2.84 -6.65 2.07
C TYR A 95 2.56 -7.73 1.02
N LEU A 96 2.32 -8.97 1.47
CA LEU A 96 2.04 -10.09 0.55
C LEU A 96 0.72 -9.92 -0.19
N ASN A 97 -0.16 -9.07 0.31
CA ASN A 97 -1.43 -8.78 -0.36
C ASN A 97 -1.35 -7.52 -1.23
N THR A 98 -0.14 -7.04 -1.51
CA THR A 98 0.04 -5.83 -2.31
C THR A 98 0.97 -6.08 -3.47
N ARG A 99 0.82 -5.27 -4.50
CA ARG A 99 1.66 -5.30 -5.70
C ARG A 99 1.60 -3.95 -6.38
N PRO A 100 2.62 -3.60 -7.19
CA PRO A 100 2.47 -2.45 -8.06
C PRO A 100 1.59 -2.86 -9.24
N LEU A 101 0.67 -1.98 -9.62
CA LEU A 101 -0.23 -2.27 -10.73
C LEU A 101 -0.41 -1.02 -11.59
N TYR A 102 -0.34 -1.19 -12.90
CA TYR A 102 -0.59 -0.13 -13.86
C TYR A 102 -1.96 0.49 -13.56
N TRP A 103 -2.04 1.82 -13.54
CA TRP A 103 -3.25 2.53 -13.09
C TRP A 103 -4.51 2.09 -13.84
N LYS A 104 -4.37 1.82 -15.14
CA LYS A 104 -5.52 1.44 -15.94
C LYS A 104 -6.06 0.07 -15.54
N HIS A 105 -5.16 -0.87 -15.26
CA HIS A 105 -5.57 -2.20 -14.81
C HIS A 105 -6.20 -2.13 -13.43
N ASN A 106 -5.67 -1.26 -12.57
CA ASN A 106 -6.21 -1.10 -11.23
C ASN A 106 -7.63 -0.53 -11.28
N LYS A 107 -7.86 0.43 -12.16
CA LYS A 107 -9.18 1.02 -12.35
C LYS A 107 -10.17 0.00 -12.90
N GLU A 108 -9.73 -0.81 -13.86
CA GLU A 108 -10.58 -1.85 -14.45
C GLU A 108 -10.92 -2.95 -13.45
N LYS A 109 -9.96 -3.29 -12.60
CA LYS A 109 -10.15 -4.29 -11.57
C LYS A 109 -11.22 -3.86 -10.57
N SER A 110 -11.17 -2.59 -10.17
CA SER A 110 -12.07 -2.06 -9.15
C SER A 110 -12.06 -2.98 -7.94
N ASN A 111 -13.22 -3.50 -7.49
CA ASN A 111 -13.30 -4.43 -6.36
C ASN A 111 -13.37 -5.89 -6.79
N LYS A 112 -13.05 -6.16 -8.02
CA LYS A 112 -13.06 -7.54 -8.53
C LYS A 112 -11.69 -8.17 -8.30
N ILE A 113 -11.68 -9.47 -8.09
CA ILE A 113 -10.45 -10.24 -8.03
C ILE A 113 -10.17 -10.73 -9.45
N LEU A 114 -9.05 -10.26 -10.00
CA LEU A 114 -8.66 -10.66 -11.36
C LEU A 114 -7.65 -11.79 -11.33
#